data_d792705118f562a06379c957f1928803
#
_entry.id   d792705118f562a06379c957f1928803
#
_cell.length_a   1.000
_cell.length_b   1.000
_cell.length_c   1.000
_cell.angle_alpha   90.00
_cell.angle_beta   90.00
_cell.angle_gamma   90.00
#
_symmetry.space_group_name_H-M   'P 1'
#
loop_
_entity.id
_entity.type
_entity.pdbx_description
1 polymer ?
#
loop_
_entity_poly.entity_id
_entity_poly.type
_entity_poly.pdbx_seq_one_letter_code
_entity_poly.pdbx_strand_id
1 'polypeptide(L)'
;MRIDPEGRGAQGMTTFVLFVVLNVLYLVACLPVVTIGAATSALFEVTLRYADDERGHLVRGFVVALGRNAWRGTAAFAALGLPAAMLVFSGVFWLSLTGVPSAVAGVLALLGACFLLASLLYALALAAWFDAPLRRTLRNALLLPLIEPARTLLLVLIPVGAVCLSLVAPQTLFLGATIGLSFGAYVCAFLLHGVFRRRQAHPSALEPVSPHSGQ
;
A
#
# COMPACT_ATOMS: atom_id res chain seq x y z
N MET A 1 35.33 -18.56 17.94
CA MET A 1 34.74 -17.83 16.80
C MET A 1 34.03 -16.62 17.36
N ARG A 2 34.65 -15.41 17.33
CA ARG A 2 34.02 -14.19 17.81
C ARG A 2 32.99 -13.77 16.75
N ILE A 3 31.73 -13.78 17.10
CA ILE A 3 30.66 -13.22 16.28
C ILE A 3 30.83 -11.71 16.37
N ASP A 4 31.30 -11.10 15.29
CA ASP A 4 31.42 -9.64 15.18
C ASP A 4 29.99 -9.06 15.15
N PRO A 5 29.54 -8.32 16.17
CA PRO A 5 28.18 -7.77 16.20
C PRO A 5 27.93 -6.71 15.12
N GLU A 6 28.98 -6.24 14.43
CA GLU A 6 28.92 -5.33 13.29
C GLU A 6 29.06 -6.05 11.93
N GLY A 7 29.21 -7.38 11.92
CA GLY A 7 29.29 -8.16 10.68
C GLY A 7 28.01 -8.03 9.85
N ARG A 8 28.15 -7.88 8.51
CA ARG A 8 27.02 -7.82 7.55
C ARG A 8 25.98 -8.94 7.76
N GLY A 9 26.41 -10.10 8.27
CA GLY A 9 25.52 -11.21 8.60
C GLY A 9 24.64 -10.97 9.82
N ALA A 10 25.19 -10.35 10.88
CA ALA A 10 24.42 -10.01 12.08
C ALA A 10 23.37 -8.92 11.81
N GLN A 11 23.73 -7.91 11.01
CA GLN A 11 22.80 -6.87 10.57
C GLN A 11 21.65 -7.44 9.70
N GLY A 12 21.96 -8.37 8.79
CA GLY A 12 20.96 -9.05 7.97
C GLY A 12 19.97 -9.88 8.82
N MET A 13 20.47 -10.62 9.80
CA MET A 13 19.65 -11.41 10.72
C MET A 13 18.73 -10.52 11.57
N THR A 14 19.25 -9.44 12.11
CA THR A 14 18.47 -8.46 12.91
C THR A 14 17.37 -7.85 12.04
N THR A 15 17.67 -7.44 10.83
CA THR A 15 16.69 -6.91 9.89
C THR A 15 15.60 -7.94 9.59
N PHE A 16 15.98 -9.18 9.31
CA PHE A 16 15.02 -10.26 9.06
C PHE A 16 14.05 -10.46 10.23
N VAL A 17 14.58 -10.56 11.46
CA VAL A 17 13.77 -10.72 12.68
C VAL A 17 12.81 -9.52 12.85
N LEU A 18 13.28 -8.30 12.61
CA LEU A 18 12.45 -7.10 12.71
C LEU A 18 11.30 -7.12 11.70
N PHE A 19 11.53 -7.57 10.47
CA PHE A 19 10.47 -7.71 9.47
C PHE A 19 9.46 -8.80 9.82
N VAL A 20 9.91 -9.91 10.42
CA VAL A 20 9.00 -10.96 10.94
C VAL A 20 8.12 -10.40 12.05
N VAL A 21 8.70 -9.70 13.04
CA VAL A 21 7.95 -9.07 14.12
C VAL A 21 6.97 -8.04 13.59
N LEU A 22 7.39 -7.21 12.63
CA LEU A 22 6.55 -6.22 11.98
C LEU A 22 5.35 -6.88 11.27
N ASN A 23 5.59 -8.02 10.61
CA ASN A 23 4.54 -8.77 9.92
C ASN A 23 3.51 -9.34 10.90
N VAL A 24 3.96 -9.92 12.01
CA VAL A 24 3.08 -10.41 13.08
C VAL A 24 2.23 -9.27 13.68
N LEU A 25 2.86 -8.14 13.98
CA LEU A 25 2.15 -6.95 14.48
C LEU A 25 1.10 -6.44 13.48
N TYR A 26 1.46 -6.41 12.19
CA TYR A 26 0.53 -6.04 11.12
C TYR A 26 -0.68 -6.99 11.08
N LEU A 27 -0.44 -8.31 11.11
CA LEU A 27 -1.53 -9.31 11.11
C LEU A 27 -2.44 -9.16 12.33
N VAL A 28 -1.87 -8.98 13.52
CA VAL A 28 -2.64 -8.72 14.75
C VAL A 28 -3.46 -7.42 14.63
N ALA A 29 -2.86 -6.36 14.07
CA ALA A 29 -3.57 -5.10 13.83
C ALA A 29 -4.67 -5.21 12.76
N CYS A 30 -4.61 -6.19 11.87
CA CYS A 30 -5.63 -6.45 10.84
C CYS A 30 -6.79 -7.34 11.34
N LEU A 31 -6.70 -7.95 12.53
CA LEU A 31 -7.79 -8.78 13.06
C LEU A 31 -9.14 -8.05 13.10
N PRO A 32 -9.24 -6.81 13.56
CA PRO A 32 -10.44 -6.02 13.31
C PRO A 32 -10.40 -5.52 11.87
N VAL A 33 -11.34 -5.93 11.04
CA VAL A 33 -11.42 -5.53 9.61
C VAL A 33 -11.38 -4.02 9.40
N VAL A 34 -11.94 -3.26 10.36
CA VAL A 34 -11.98 -1.79 10.34
C VAL A 34 -10.56 -1.17 10.38
N THR A 35 -9.61 -1.84 11.02
CA THR A 35 -8.23 -1.33 11.18
C THR A 35 -7.29 -1.71 10.04
N ILE A 36 -7.72 -2.49 9.05
CA ILE A 36 -6.89 -2.90 7.91
C ILE A 36 -6.27 -1.67 7.21
N GLY A 37 -7.08 -0.63 6.96
CA GLY A 37 -6.61 0.60 6.34
C GLY A 37 -5.57 1.34 7.19
N ALA A 38 -5.80 1.43 8.49
CA ALA A 38 -4.86 2.04 9.44
C ALA A 38 -3.56 1.24 9.53
N ALA A 39 -3.66 -0.09 9.65
CA ALA A 39 -2.51 -0.99 9.73
C ALA A 39 -1.66 -0.94 8.45
N THR A 40 -2.29 -0.96 7.28
CA THR A 40 -1.59 -0.88 5.99
C THR A 40 -0.93 0.49 5.81
N SER A 41 -1.59 1.59 6.18
CA SER A 41 -0.98 2.93 6.14
C SER A 41 0.21 3.03 7.10
N ALA A 42 0.10 2.48 8.32
CA ALA A 42 1.21 2.44 9.27
C ALA A 42 2.38 1.58 8.75
N LEU A 43 2.09 0.46 8.10
CA LEU A 43 3.10 -0.39 7.49
C LEU A 43 3.84 0.35 6.37
N PHE A 44 3.13 1.06 5.49
CA PHE A 44 3.75 1.92 4.47
C PHE A 44 4.60 3.02 5.08
N GLU A 45 4.17 3.66 6.15
CA GLU A 45 4.96 4.71 6.82
C GLU A 45 6.30 4.18 7.31
N VAL A 46 6.29 3.06 8.03
CA VAL A 46 7.51 2.47 8.60
C VAL A 46 8.44 1.97 7.50
N THR A 47 7.89 1.33 6.46
CA THR A 47 8.69 0.81 5.33
C THR A 47 9.25 1.92 4.44
N LEU A 48 8.51 3.02 4.23
CA LEU A 48 9.00 4.20 3.52
C LEU A 48 10.15 4.88 4.27
N ARG A 49 10.02 5.06 5.60
CA ARG A 49 11.11 5.60 6.44
C ARG A 49 12.34 4.70 6.42
N TYR A 50 12.14 3.39 6.47
CA TYR A 50 13.24 2.44 6.38
C TYR A 50 13.94 2.49 5.01
N ALA A 51 13.20 2.73 3.91
CA ALA A 51 13.76 2.93 2.58
C ALA A 51 14.54 4.25 2.45
N ASP A 52 14.28 5.24 3.30
CA ASP A 52 14.98 6.54 3.37
C ASP A 52 16.18 6.51 4.36
N ASP A 53 16.69 5.30 4.71
CA ASP A 53 17.80 5.08 5.65
C ASP A 53 17.55 5.58 7.09
N GLU A 54 16.32 5.92 7.44
CA GLU A 54 15.92 6.18 8.82
C GLU A 54 15.80 4.86 9.60
N ARG A 55 16.94 4.28 10.00
CA ARG A 55 17.04 3.02 10.76
C ARG A 55 16.61 3.23 12.21
N GLY A 56 15.35 3.59 12.43
CA GLY A 56 14.74 3.71 13.76
C GLY A 56 14.20 2.37 14.28
N HIS A 57 13.55 2.43 15.45
CA HIS A 57 12.85 1.29 16.04
C HIS A 57 11.58 0.97 15.24
N LEU A 58 11.65 0.07 14.24
CA LEU A 58 10.56 -0.32 13.33
C LEU A 58 9.27 -0.67 14.08
N VAL A 59 9.38 -1.49 15.14
CA VAL A 59 8.23 -1.95 15.93
C VAL A 59 7.53 -0.79 16.64
N ARG A 60 8.29 0.07 17.34
CA ARG A 60 7.75 1.25 18.03
C ARG A 60 7.17 2.24 17.01
N GLY A 61 7.87 2.42 15.90
CA GLY A 61 7.42 3.27 14.79
C GLY A 61 6.07 2.82 14.24
N PHE A 62 5.86 1.51 14.06
CA PHE A 62 4.59 0.95 13.60
C PHE A 62 3.44 1.23 14.56
N VAL A 63 3.62 0.99 15.87
CA VAL A 63 2.57 1.24 16.87
C VAL A 63 2.18 2.71 16.93
N VAL A 64 3.15 3.62 16.88
CA VAL A 64 2.91 5.07 16.86
C VAL A 64 2.21 5.48 15.56
N ALA A 65 2.68 4.96 14.40
CA ALA A 65 2.09 5.23 13.10
C ALA A 65 0.65 4.69 13.00
N LEU A 66 0.36 3.53 13.61
CA LEU A 66 -0.98 2.94 13.65
C LEU A 66 -1.98 3.90 14.32
N GLY A 67 -1.63 4.45 15.48
CA GLY A 67 -2.47 5.44 16.18
C GLY A 67 -2.65 6.74 15.37
N ARG A 68 -1.56 7.26 14.79
CA ARG A 68 -1.59 8.49 14.01
C ARG A 68 -2.42 8.37 12.74
N ASN A 69 -2.29 7.24 12.04
CA ASN A 69 -2.97 6.99 10.76
C ASN A 69 -4.34 6.33 10.92
N ALA A 70 -4.80 6.04 12.14
CA ALA A 70 -6.01 5.29 12.42
C ALA A 70 -7.23 5.82 11.64
N TRP A 71 -7.56 7.09 11.79
CA TRP A 71 -8.70 7.71 11.11
C TRP A 71 -8.51 7.79 9.59
N ARG A 72 -7.35 8.32 9.15
CA ARG A 72 -7.09 8.59 7.72
C ARG A 72 -6.98 7.31 6.91
N GLY A 73 -6.27 6.30 7.43
CA GLY A 73 -6.14 5.00 6.80
C GLY A 73 -7.46 4.25 6.73
N THR A 74 -8.23 4.25 7.83
CA THR A 74 -9.56 3.62 7.86
C THR A 74 -10.54 4.31 6.92
N ALA A 75 -10.57 5.64 6.89
CA ALA A 75 -11.45 6.39 5.99
C ALA A 75 -11.07 6.19 4.51
N ALA A 76 -9.77 6.14 4.17
CA ALA A 76 -9.32 5.83 2.83
C ALA A 76 -9.69 4.40 2.41
N PHE A 77 -9.54 3.43 3.33
CA PHE A 77 -9.96 2.05 3.09
C PHE A 77 -11.48 1.93 2.89
N ALA A 78 -12.28 2.61 3.71
CA ALA A 78 -13.73 2.63 3.53
C ALA A 78 -14.14 3.27 2.19
N ALA A 79 -13.52 4.39 1.82
CA ALA A 79 -13.87 5.13 0.61
C ALA A 79 -13.47 4.41 -0.70
N LEU A 80 -12.38 3.66 -0.72
CA LEU A 80 -11.86 3.01 -1.94
C LEU A 80 -11.88 1.49 -1.84
N GLY A 81 -11.63 0.91 -0.67
CA GLY A 81 -11.56 -0.54 -0.47
C GLY A 81 -12.93 -1.21 -0.52
N LEU A 82 -13.95 -0.63 0.13
CA LEU A 82 -15.30 -1.20 0.07
C LEU A 82 -15.89 -1.21 -1.35
N PRO A 83 -15.83 -0.10 -2.13
CA PRO A 83 -16.26 -0.15 -3.52
C PRO A 83 -15.42 -1.12 -4.37
N ALA A 84 -14.11 -1.22 -4.13
CA ALA A 84 -13.27 -2.20 -4.82
C ALA A 84 -13.74 -3.64 -4.54
N ALA A 85 -14.03 -3.98 -3.27
CA ALA A 85 -14.54 -5.29 -2.89
C ALA A 85 -15.91 -5.57 -3.52
N MET A 86 -16.80 -4.58 -3.56
CA MET A 86 -18.10 -4.68 -4.24
C MET A 86 -17.94 -4.95 -5.74
N LEU A 87 -16.98 -4.29 -6.39
CA LEU A 87 -16.71 -4.53 -7.81
C LEU A 87 -16.09 -5.90 -8.06
N VAL A 88 -15.23 -6.40 -7.17
CA VAL A 88 -14.72 -7.78 -7.25
C VAL A 88 -15.89 -8.77 -7.15
N PHE A 89 -16.75 -8.62 -6.14
CA PHE A 89 -17.92 -9.48 -5.97
C PHE A 89 -18.84 -9.44 -7.19
N SER A 90 -19.15 -8.23 -7.68
CA SER A 90 -19.95 -8.03 -8.91
C SER A 90 -19.28 -8.67 -10.13
N GLY A 91 -17.98 -8.52 -10.30
CA GLY A 91 -17.23 -9.08 -11.41
C GLY A 91 -17.27 -10.61 -11.42
N VAL A 92 -17.04 -11.25 -10.27
CA VAL A 92 -17.15 -12.70 -10.12
C VAL A 92 -18.56 -13.18 -10.39
N PHE A 93 -19.58 -12.48 -9.86
CA PHE A 93 -20.97 -12.78 -10.10
C PHE A 93 -21.34 -12.74 -11.60
N TRP A 94 -20.97 -11.66 -12.30
CA TRP A 94 -21.28 -11.54 -13.74
C TRP A 94 -20.52 -12.57 -14.58
N LEU A 95 -19.28 -12.91 -14.22
CA LEU A 95 -18.51 -13.95 -14.92
C LEU A 95 -19.05 -15.38 -14.67
N SER A 96 -19.83 -15.61 -13.60
CA SER A 96 -20.48 -16.89 -13.37
C SER A 96 -21.72 -17.12 -14.24
N LEU A 97 -22.24 -16.06 -14.87
CA LEU A 97 -23.37 -16.14 -15.79
C LEU A 97 -22.88 -16.39 -17.24
N THR A 98 -23.70 -17.08 -18.01
CA THR A 98 -23.41 -17.36 -19.43
C THR A 98 -23.92 -16.23 -20.31
N GLY A 99 -23.11 -15.83 -21.30
CA GLY A 99 -23.49 -14.84 -22.31
C GLY A 99 -22.44 -13.72 -22.48
N VAL A 100 -22.39 -13.14 -23.66
CA VAL A 100 -21.44 -12.06 -23.97
C VAL A 100 -21.66 -10.81 -23.12
N PRO A 101 -22.90 -10.34 -22.88
CA PRO A 101 -23.12 -9.16 -22.05
C PRO A 101 -22.64 -9.33 -20.61
N SER A 102 -22.84 -10.53 -20.03
CA SER A 102 -22.39 -10.83 -18.65
C SER A 102 -20.87 -10.90 -18.57
N ALA A 103 -20.21 -11.49 -19.57
CA ALA A 103 -18.75 -11.52 -19.62
C ALA A 103 -18.16 -10.10 -19.72
N VAL A 104 -18.72 -9.23 -20.55
CA VAL A 104 -18.30 -7.83 -20.67
C VAL A 104 -18.49 -7.08 -19.34
N ALA A 105 -19.66 -7.21 -18.71
CA ALA A 105 -19.96 -6.58 -17.43
C ALA A 105 -18.98 -7.05 -16.33
N GLY A 106 -18.69 -8.35 -16.28
CA GLY A 106 -17.76 -8.94 -15.34
C GLY A 106 -16.33 -8.42 -15.51
N VAL A 107 -15.84 -8.37 -16.74
CA VAL A 107 -14.49 -7.84 -17.05
C VAL A 107 -14.40 -6.36 -16.69
N LEU A 108 -15.40 -5.54 -17.05
CA LEU A 108 -15.41 -4.11 -16.69
C LEU A 108 -15.43 -3.90 -15.18
N ALA A 109 -16.19 -4.70 -14.43
CA ALA A 109 -16.21 -4.63 -12.98
C ALA A 109 -14.84 -4.98 -12.37
N LEU A 110 -14.16 -6.01 -12.87
CA LEU A 110 -12.83 -6.39 -12.40
C LEU A 110 -11.77 -5.33 -12.76
N LEU A 111 -11.84 -4.72 -13.94
CA LEU A 111 -10.95 -3.61 -14.30
C LEU A 111 -11.15 -2.40 -13.38
N GLY A 112 -12.41 -2.07 -13.06
CA GLY A 112 -12.75 -1.05 -12.08
C GLY A 112 -12.23 -1.38 -10.67
N ALA A 113 -12.33 -2.65 -10.25
CA ALA A 113 -11.78 -3.12 -8.98
C ALA A 113 -10.25 -2.98 -8.93
N CYS A 114 -9.54 -3.36 -9.98
CA CYS A 114 -8.09 -3.18 -10.08
C CYS A 114 -7.69 -1.70 -10.00
N PHE A 115 -8.42 -0.82 -10.68
CA PHE A 115 -8.19 0.62 -10.61
C PHE A 115 -8.39 1.18 -9.20
N LEU A 116 -9.48 0.78 -8.52
CA LEU A 116 -9.75 1.21 -7.14
C LEU A 116 -8.74 0.61 -6.14
N LEU A 117 -8.29 -0.63 -6.35
CA LEU A 117 -7.24 -1.25 -5.54
C LEU A 117 -5.91 -0.48 -5.69
N ALA A 118 -5.52 -0.14 -6.92
CA ALA A 118 -4.36 0.70 -7.16
C ALA A 118 -4.48 2.05 -6.46
N SER A 119 -5.63 2.71 -6.62
CA SER A 119 -5.91 4.00 -5.97
C SER A 119 -5.88 3.89 -4.45
N LEU A 120 -6.36 2.79 -3.87
CA LEU A 120 -6.28 2.52 -2.44
C LEU A 120 -4.83 2.42 -1.96
N LEU A 121 -3.99 1.66 -2.65
CA LEU A 121 -2.57 1.54 -2.30
C LEU A 121 -1.86 2.90 -2.32
N TYR A 122 -2.13 3.72 -3.33
CA TYR A 122 -1.63 5.10 -3.38
C TYR A 122 -2.20 5.97 -2.26
N ALA A 123 -3.50 5.85 -1.94
CA ALA A 123 -4.13 6.64 -0.88
C ALA A 123 -3.52 6.34 0.49
N LEU A 124 -3.30 5.04 0.80
CA LEU A 124 -2.70 4.61 2.06
C LEU A 124 -1.23 5.06 2.18
N ALA A 125 -0.47 4.98 1.09
CA ALA A 125 0.90 5.46 1.05
C ALA A 125 0.99 7.00 1.16
N LEU A 126 0.11 7.74 0.48
CA LEU A 126 0.03 9.20 0.59
C LEU A 126 -0.41 9.64 1.98
N ALA A 127 -1.35 8.93 2.62
CA ALA A 127 -1.78 9.19 3.98
C ALA A 127 -0.65 8.96 5.00
N ALA A 128 0.24 8.00 4.72
CA ALA A 128 1.41 7.70 5.52
C ALA A 128 2.52 8.75 5.42
N TRP A 129 2.72 9.32 4.23
CA TRP A 129 3.86 10.20 3.94
C TRP A 129 3.55 11.69 4.03
N PHE A 130 2.31 12.09 3.70
CA PHE A 130 1.92 13.51 3.65
C PHE A 130 0.79 13.82 4.64
N ASP A 131 0.94 14.92 5.40
CA ASP A 131 -0.12 15.46 6.26
C ASP A 131 -1.08 16.35 5.45
N ALA A 132 -1.74 15.76 4.45
CA ALA A 132 -2.73 16.45 3.63
C ALA A 132 -4.17 16.07 4.06
N PRO A 133 -5.17 16.94 3.85
CA PRO A 133 -6.55 16.59 4.14
C PRO A 133 -7.01 15.39 3.29
N LEU A 134 -7.84 14.52 3.87
CA LEU A 134 -8.27 13.25 3.26
C LEU A 134 -8.79 13.43 1.83
N ARG A 135 -9.60 14.48 1.59
CA ARG A 135 -10.14 14.79 0.25
C ARG A 135 -9.04 14.99 -0.81
N ARG A 136 -7.96 15.68 -0.45
CA ARG A 136 -6.81 15.91 -1.34
C ARG A 136 -6.04 14.60 -1.56
N THR A 137 -5.88 13.82 -0.52
CA THR A 137 -5.24 12.50 -0.58
C THR A 137 -6.00 11.57 -1.53
N LEU A 138 -7.32 11.44 -1.38
CA LEU A 138 -8.15 10.60 -2.23
C LEU A 138 -8.14 11.06 -3.69
N ARG A 139 -8.28 12.37 -3.94
CA ARG A 139 -8.22 12.92 -5.30
C ARG A 139 -6.88 12.62 -5.98
N ASN A 140 -5.78 12.82 -5.27
CA ASN A 140 -4.45 12.53 -5.80
C ASN A 140 -4.25 11.03 -6.03
N ALA A 141 -4.76 10.19 -5.15
CA ALA A 141 -4.69 8.74 -5.26
C ALA A 141 -5.44 8.19 -6.48
N LEU A 142 -6.58 8.80 -6.84
CA LEU A 142 -7.34 8.43 -8.05
C LEU A 142 -6.65 8.88 -9.35
N LEU A 143 -5.87 9.96 -9.31
CA LEU A 143 -5.17 10.47 -10.49
C LEU A 143 -3.83 9.75 -10.75
N LEU A 144 -3.17 9.26 -9.70
CA LEU A 144 -1.85 8.63 -9.79
C LEU A 144 -1.80 7.40 -10.71
N PRO A 145 -2.77 6.46 -10.66
CA PRO A 145 -2.80 5.32 -11.56
C PRO A 145 -2.84 5.68 -13.04
N LEU A 146 -3.45 6.82 -13.38
CA LEU A 146 -3.57 7.31 -14.75
C LEU A 146 -2.28 7.99 -15.24
N ILE A 147 -1.53 8.61 -14.33
CA ILE A 147 -0.30 9.35 -14.65
C ILE A 147 0.92 8.42 -14.75
N GLU A 148 0.96 7.37 -13.91
CA GLU A 148 2.10 6.45 -13.81
C GLU A 148 1.65 4.99 -14.03
N PRO A 149 1.15 4.61 -15.23
CA PRO A 149 0.52 3.31 -15.44
C PRO A 149 1.48 2.12 -15.23
N ALA A 150 2.75 2.25 -15.65
CA ALA A 150 3.74 1.18 -15.51
C ALA A 150 4.04 0.85 -14.04
N ARG A 151 4.16 1.86 -13.18
CA ARG A 151 4.38 1.66 -11.74
C ARG A 151 3.13 1.17 -11.05
N THR A 152 1.98 1.64 -11.47
CA THR A 152 0.68 1.17 -10.98
C THR A 152 0.50 -0.31 -11.26
N LEU A 153 0.87 -0.77 -12.46
CA LEU A 153 0.82 -2.18 -12.80
C LEU A 153 1.70 -3.02 -11.87
N LEU A 154 2.94 -2.59 -11.64
CA LEU A 154 3.84 -3.27 -10.69
C LEU A 154 3.28 -3.25 -9.25
N LEU A 155 2.73 -2.11 -8.82
CA LEU A 155 2.16 -1.95 -7.48
C LEU A 155 0.96 -2.88 -7.25
N VAL A 156 0.12 -3.09 -8.25
CA VAL A 156 -1.04 -4.00 -8.19
C VAL A 156 -0.60 -5.45 -8.37
N LEU A 157 0.40 -5.71 -9.21
CA LEU A 157 0.89 -7.07 -9.48
C LEU A 157 1.43 -7.76 -8.23
N ILE A 158 2.03 -7.01 -7.30
CA ILE A 158 2.58 -7.57 -6.05
C ILE A 158 1.46 -8.20 -5.18
N PRO A 159 0.43 -7.48 -4.74
CA PRO A 159 -0.62 -8.08 -3.91
C PRO A 159 -1.49 -9.08 -4.67
N VAL A 160 -1.81 -8.82 -5.93
CA VAL A 160 -2.60 -9.74 -6.76
C VAL A 160 -1.81 -11.03 -7.00
N GLY A 161 -0.53 -10.92 -7.35
CA GLY A 161 0.35 -12.07 -7.52
C GLY A 161 0.50 -12.89 -6.24
N ALA A 162 0.61 -12.25 -5.08
CA ALA A 162 0.66 -12.93 -3.79
C ALA A 162 -0.65 -13.72 -3.51
N VAL A 163 -1.81 -13.12 -3.81
CA VAL A 163 -3.11 -13.81 -3.68
C VAL A 163 -3.20 -14.98 -4.66
N CYS A 164 -2.88 -14.79 -5.93
CA CYS A 164 -2.90 -15.86 -6.94
C CYS A 164 -1.96 -17.01 -6.55
N LEU A 165 -0.75 -16.69 -6.09
CA LEU A 165 0.22 -17.70 -5.65
C LEU A 165 -0.30 -18.48 -4.44
N SER A 166 -0.98 -17.83 -3.51
CA SER A 166 -1.58 -18.47 -2.33
C SER A 166 -2.74 -19.41 -2.68
N LEU A 167 -3.47 -19.12 -3.75
CA LEU A 167 -4.53 -20.00 -4.25
C LEU A 167 -3.99 -21.25 -4.94
N VAL A 168 -2.87 -21.13 -5.67
CA VAL A 168 -2.23 -22.24 -6.39
C VAL A 168 -1.40 -23.11 -5.44
N ALA A 169 -0.72 -22.50 -4.49
CA ALA A 169 0.18 -23.16 -3.55
C ALA A 169 -0.11 -22.70 -2.12
N PRO A 170 -1.06 -23.33 -1.39
CA PRO A 170 -1.48 -22.89 -0.05
C PRO A 170 -0.35 -22.78 0.98
N GLN A 171 0.73 -23.53 0.81
CA GLN A 171 1.93 -23.44 1.66
C GLN A 171 2.60 -22.06 1.60
N THR A 172 2.39 -21.28 0.54
CA THR A 172 2.93 -19.91 0.43
C THR A 172 2.25 -18.93 1.38
N LEU A 173 1.08 -19.28 1.93
CA LEU A 173 0.42 -18.52 3.00
C LEU A 173 1.32 -18.40 4.24
N PHE A 174 2.05 -19.47 4.60
CA PHE A 174 3.01 -19.42 5.71
C PHE A 174 4.13 -18.41 5.44
N LEU A 175 4.65 -18.40 4.21
CA LEU A 175 5.68 -17.44 3.80
C LEU A 175 5.13 -16.01 3.79
N GLY A 176 3.92 -15.82 3.30
CA GLY A 176 3.20 -14.54 3.35
C GLY A 176 2.96 -14.06 4.78
N ALA A 177 2.49 -14.97 5.66
CA ALA A 177 2.22 -14.66 7.06
C ALA A 177 3.50 -14.41 7.87
N THR A 178 4.66 -14.95 7.51
CA THR A 178 5.92 -14.73 8.23
C THR A 178 6.63 -13.45 7.83
N ILE A 179 6.80 -13.18 6.54
CA ILE A 179 7.56 -12.02 6.06
C ILE A 179 6.97 -11.35 4.82
N GLY A 180 6.08 -12.06 4.08
CA GLY A 180 5.67 -11.65 2.74
C GLY A 180 4.95 -10.31 2.71
N LEU A 181 4.08 -10.01 3.68
CA LEU A 181 3.32 -8.76 3.72
C LEU A 181 4.23 -7.56 4.01
N SER A 182 5.12 -7.67 4.98
CA SER A 182 6.08 -6.61 5.33
C SER A 182 7.09 -6.39 4.22
N PHE A 183 7.58 -7.47 3.59
CA PHE A 183 8.50 -7.38 2.46
C PHE A 183 7.79 -6.82 1.22
N GLY A 184 6.57 -7.27 0.93
CA GLY A 184 5.74 -6.73 -0.15
C GLY A 184 5.47 -5.23 0.02
N ALA A 185 5.14 -4.81 1.25
CA ALA A 185 4.97 -3.39 1.57
C ALA A 185 6.27 -2.59 1.38
N TYR A 186 7.43 -3.17 1.75
CA TYR A 186 8.73 -2.53 1.53
C TYR A 186 9.03 -2.36 0.03
N VAL A 187 8.76 -3.38 -0.80
CA VAL A 187 8.94 -3.28 -2.26
C VAL A 187 7.99 -2.23 -2.85
N CYS A 188 6.74 -2.21 -2.42
CA CYS A 188 5.77 -1.17 -2.81
C CYS A 188 6.25 0.22 -2.37
N ALA A 189 6.74 0.36 -1.14
CA ALA A 189 7.30 1.60 -0.61
C ALA A 189 8.50 2.09 -1.44
N PHE A 190 9.40 1.21 -1.82
CA PHE A 190 10.55 1.53 -2.66
C PHE A 190 10.13 2.04 -4.05
N LEU A 191 9.12 1.43 -4.67
CA LEU A 191 8.56 1.89 -5.95
C LEU A 191 7.91 3.28 -5.80
N LEU A 192 7.20 3.52 -4.69
CA LEU A 192 6.52 4.78 -4.41
C LEU A 192 7.48 5.91 -4.03
N HIS A 193 8.58 5.59 -3.34
CA HIS A 193 9.60 6.54 -2.94
C HIS A 193 10.16 7.30 -4.15
N GLY A 194 10.42 6.61 -5.26
CA GLY A 194 10.86 7.24 -6.52
C GLY A 194 9.83 8.24 -7.11
N VAL A 195 8.52 8.02 -6.88
CA VAL A 195 7.46 8.94 -7.32
C VAL A 195 7.41 10.17 -6.43
N PHE A 196 7.49 9.96 -5.11
CA PHE A 196 7.37 11.03 -4.12
C PHE A 196 8.55 11.99 -4.16
N ARG A 197 9.78 11.51 -4.31
CA ARG A 197 10.98 12.35 -4.46
C ARG A 197 10.92 13.23 -5.71
N ARG A 198 10.46 12.72 -6.84
CA ARG A 198 10.30 13.53 -8.07
C ARG A 198 9.29 14.65 -7.90
N ARG A 199 8.21 14.42 -7.12
CA ARG A 199 7.18 15.43 -6.85
C ARG A 199 7.63 16.50 -5.84
N GLN A 200 8.49 16.14 -4.90
CA GLN A 200 9.11 17.12 -3.99
C GLN A 200 10.12 18.00 -4.72
N ALA A 201 10.82 17.48 -5.73
CA ALA A 201 11.77 18.24 -6.54
C ALA A 201 11.11 19.23 -7.52
N HIS A 202 9.81 19.05 -7.85
CA HIS A 202 9.04 19.94 -8.74
C HIS A 202 7.70 20.35 -8.11
N PRO A 203 7.70 21.24 -7.09
CA PRO A 203 6.46 21.70 -6.44
C PRO A 203 5.55 22.53 -7.37
N SER A 204 6.13 23.15 -8.39
CA SER A 204 5.48 24.14 -9.26
C SER A 204 4.49 23.59 -10.29
N ALA A 205 4.33 22.28 -10.43
CA ALA A 205 3.41 21.70 -11.41
C ALA A 205 1.93 21.62 -10.94
N LEU A 206 1.62 21.94 -9.66
CA LEU A 206 0.27 21.85 -9.10
C LEU A 206 -0.16 23.05 -8.24
N GLU A 207 0.66 24.10 -8.15
CA GLU A 207 0.15 25.37 -7.62
C GLU A 207 -0.59 26.09 -8.75
N PRO A 208 -1.89 26.40 -8.57
CA PRO A 208 -2.50 27.41 -9.43
C PRO A 208 -1.73 28.72 -9.18
N VAL A 209 -1.19 29.28 -10.24
CA VAL A 209 -0.62 30.65 -10.26
C VAL A 209 -1.60 31.54 -9.52
N SER A 210 -1.22 32.04 -8.34
CA SER A 210 -1.97 33.07 -7.68
C SER A 210 -1.80 34.35 -8.51
N PRO A 211 -2.84 34.91 -9.15
CA PRO A 211 -2.73 36.20 -9.79
C PRO A 211 -2.90 37.25 -8.70
N HIS A 212 -1.84 37.64 -8.03
CA HIS A 212 -1.77 38.94 -7.31
C HIS A 212 -0.39 39.16 -6.69
N SER A 213 0.48 39.79 -7.45
CA SER A 213 1.41 40.79 -6.94
C SER A 213 1.69 41.81 -8.04
N GLY A 214 0.66 42.61 -8.30
CA GLY A 214 0.80 43.85 -8.99
C GLY A 214 0.19 44.92 -8.10
N GLN A 215 1.00 45.54 -7.27
CA GLN A 215 1.00 46.95 -6.89
C GLN A 215 2.22 47.20 -6.01
#